data_c4eb2bb52a39a92f58b02f4ad26e8f10
#
_entry.id   c4eb2bb52a39a92f58b02f4ad26e8f10
#
_cell.length_a   1.000
_cell.length_b   1.000
_cell.length_c   1.000
_cell.angle_alpha   90.00
_cell.angle_beta   90.00
_cell.angle_gamma   90.00
#
_symmetry.space_group_name_H-M   'P 1'
#
loop_
_entity.id
_entity.type
_entity.pdbx_description
1 polymer ?
#
loop_
_entity_poly.entity_id
_entity_poly.type
_entity_poly.pdbx_seq_one_letter_code
_entity_poly.pdbx_strand_id
1 'polypeptide(L)'
;MKLIDGKKISGEIKDEIKEEVAKLKEQGIDIALAVVKVGEDPASAVYVRNKEKACEYVGIKSITYALKEETTQDELLELIDKLNADKEINGILVQLPLPKHLDETEVLNRIDSKKDVDGFHPMNVGKMMIGEETFLPCTP
;
A
#
# COMPACT_ATOMS: atom_id res chain seq x y z
N MET A 1 32.09 15.61 -2.97
CA MET A 1 31.04 14.89 -2.23
C MET A 1 29.81 14.80 -3.12
N LYS A 2 29.25 13.61 -3.39
CA LYS A 2 28.04 13.45 -4.21
C LYS A 2 26.83 13.45 -3.28
N LEU A 3 25.93 14.43 -3.43
CA LEU A 3 24.71 14.54 -2.65
C LEU A 3 23.65 13.61 -3.23
N ILE A 4 23.03 12.78 -2.40
CA ILE A 4 21.85 11.99 -2.75
C ILE A 4 20.63 12.83 -2.37
N ASP A 5 20.00 13.46 -3.36
CA ASP A 5 18.81 14.29 -3.16
C ASP A 5 17.54 13.42 -3.30
N GLY A 6 17.09 12.86 -2.18
CA GLY A 6 15.91 12.00 -2.15
C GLY A 6 14.62 12.70 -2.60
N LYS A 7 14.49 14.01 -2.39
CA LYS A 7 13.32 14.77 -2.84
C LYS A 7 13.27 14.87 -4.36
N LYS A 8 14.41 15.15 -4.99
CA LYS A 8 14.54 15.20 -6.43
C LYS A 8 14.27 13.85 -7.06
N ILE A 9 14.91 12.78 -6.55
CA ILE A 9 14.74 11.41 -7.04
C ILE A 9 13.27 10.96 -6.90
N SER A 10 12.62 11.24 -5.76
CA SER A 10 11.20 10.93 -5.56
C SER A 10 10.29 11.69 -6.54
N GLY A 11 10.66 12.91 -6.92
CA GLY A 11 9.94 13.68 -7.96
C GLY A 11 10.05 13.01 -9.32
N GLU A 12 11.26 12.69 -9.75
CA GLU A 12 11.54 12.03 -11.03
C GLU A 12 10.80 10.68 -11.14
N ILE A 13 10.86 9.83 -10.11
CA ILE A 13 10.13 8.56 -10.07
C ILE A 13 8.61 8.76 -10.18
N LYS A 14 8.04 9.76 -9.50
CA LYS A 14 6.62 10.05 -9.60
C LYS A 14 6.21 10.52 -10.99
N ASP A 15 7.06 11.28 -11.68
CA ASP A 15 6.80 11.72 -13.04
C ASP A 15 6.80 10.52 -14.01
N GLU A 16 7.74 9.60 -13.87
CA GLU A 16 7.77 8.32 -14.62
C GLU A 16 6.50 7.49 -14.38
N ILE A 17 6.12 7.28 -13.12
CA ILE A 17 4.89 6.54 -12.77
C ILE A 17 3.65 7.21 -13.35
N LYS A 18 3.58 8.54 -13.31
CA LYS A 18 2.46 9.31 -13.86
C LYS A 18 2.28 9.07 -15.36
N GLU A 19 3.38 9.00 -16.11
CA GLU A 19 3.34 8.68 -17.53
C GLU A 19 2.87 7.25 -17.79
N GLU A 20 3.33 6.28 -16.98
CA GLU A 20 2.89 4.88 -17.09
C GLU A 20 1.40 4.73 -16.75
N VAL A 21 0.93 5.36 -15.68
CA VAL A 21 -0.48 5.34 -15.30
C VAL A 21 -1.35 5.97 -16.39
N ALA A 22 -0.91 7.06 -17.02
CA ALA A 22 -1.64 7.67 -18.12
C ALA A 22 -1.79 6.72 -19.31
N LYS A 23 -0.73 5.99 -19.70
CA LYS A 23 -0.78 4.96 -20.75
C LYS A 23 -1.72 3.82 -20.43
N LEU A 24 -1.79 3.37 -19.17
CA LEU A 24 -2.72 2.34 -18.74
C LEU A 24 -4.17 2.82 -18.81
N LYS A 25 -4.43 4.07 -18.41
CA LYS A 25 -5.77 4.69 -18.53
C LYS A 25 -6.25 4.80 -19.98
N GLU A 26 -5.37 5.12 -20.92
CA GLU A 26 -5.69 5.12 -22.34
C GLU A 26 -6.12 3.74 -22.86
N GLN A 27 -5.67 2.67 -22.20
CA GLN A 27 -6.05 1.28 -22.46
C GLN A 27 -7.32 0.85 -21.69
N GLY A 28 -7.94 1.76 -20.93
CA GLY A 28 -9.11 1.47 -20.11
C GLY A 28 -8.79 0.75 -18.80
N ILE A 29 -7.53 0.82 -18.34
CA ILE A 29 -7.09 0.21 -17.08
C ILE A 29 -6.97 1.31 -16.02
N ASP A 30 -7.85 1.29 -15.03
CA ASP A 30 -7.76 2.13 -13.84
C ASP A 30 -7.02 1.41 -12.72
N ILE A 31 -6.15 2.14 -12.03
CA ILE A 31 -5.38 1.59 -10.91
C ILE A 31 -5.92 2.15 -9.60
N ALA A 32 -6.20 1.28 -8.65
CA ALA A 32 -6.66 1.66 -7.33
C ALA A 32 -5.84 1.01 -6.20
N LEU A 33 -5.52 1.83 -5.20
CA LEU A 33 -4.84 1.46 -3.97
C LEU A 33 -5.81 1.59 -2.80
N ALA A 34 -6.04 0.50 -2.07
CA ALA A 34 -6.74 0.53 -0.79
C ALA A 34 -5.72 0.77 0.33
N VAL A 35 -5.94 1.81 1.12
CA VAL A 35 -5.15 2.13 2.31
C VAL A 35 -6.02 1.92 3.54
N VAL A 36 -5.67 0.94 4.37
CA VAL A 36 -6.38 0.62 5.60
C VAL A 36 -5.62 1.20 6.78
N LYS A 37 -6.28 1.99 7.62
CA LYS A 37 -5.73 2.45 8.90
C LYS A 37 -6.70 2.13 10.03
N VAL A 38 -6.19 1.77 11.20
CA VAL A 38 -6.98 1.54 12.41
C VAL A 38 -6.54 2.52 13.50
N GLY A 39 -7.52 3.19 14.10
CA GLY A 39 -7.26 4.19 15.12
C GLY A 39 -6.82 5.56 14.56
N GLU A 40 -6.42 6.43 15.48
CA GLU A 40 -6.14 7.85 15.19
C GLU A 40 -4.71 8.27 15.55
N ASP A 41 -3.73 7.38 15.29
CA ASP A 41 -2.33 7.76 15.47
C ASP A 41 -1.95 8.96 14.57
N PRO A 42 -1.45 10.08 15.15
CA PRO A 42 -1.15 11.29 14.40
C PRO A 42 -0.04 11.09 13.34
N ALA A 43 0.94 10.22 13.62
CA ALA A 43 2.02 9.94 12.67
C ALA A 43 1.47 9.18 11.46
N SER A 44 0.66 8.15 11.69
CA SER A 44 -0.05 7.40 10.65
C SER A 44 -0.92 8.29 9.78
N ALA A 45 -1.62 9.27 10.37
CA ALA A 45 -2.44 10.23 9.63
C ALA A 45 -1.63 11.08 8.63
N VAL A 46 -0.41 11.48 9.00
CA VAL A 46 0.51 12.21 8.09
C VAL A 46 0.96 11.34 6.93
N TYR A 47 1.34 10.08 7.22
CA TYR A 47 1.78 9.14 6.18
C TYR A 47 0.66 8.81 5.19
N VAL A 48 -0.55 8.54 5.67
CA VAL A 48 -1.72 8.28 4.82
C VAL A 48 -2.00 9.49 3.92
N ARG A 49 -2.04 10.70 4.47
CA ARG A 49 -2.24 11.93 3.67
C ARG A 49 -1.17 12.13 2.61
N ASN A 50 0.09 11.84 2.92
CA ASN A 50 1.18 11.96 1.94
C ASN A 50 1.04 10.91 0.83
N LYS A 51 0.61 9.70 1.15
CA LYS A 51 0.32 8.64 0.17
C LYS A 51 -0.85 9.04 -0.73
N GLU A 52 -1.94 9.56 -0.17
CA GLU A 52 -3.09 10.08 -0.93
C GLU A 52 -2.67 11.14 -1.95
N LYS A 53 -1.89 12.13 -1.51
CA LYS A 53 -1.36 13.18 -2.40
C LYS A 53 -0.44 12.63 -3.49
N ALA A 54 0.37 11.63 -3.17
CA ALA A 54 1.24 11.00 -4.14
C ALA A 54 0.44 10.22 -5.19
N CYS A 55 -0.58 9.46 -4.75
CA CYS A 55 -1.50 8.76 -5.63
C CYS A 55 -2.26 9.73 -6.55
N GLU A 56 -2.80 10.82 -5.99
CA GLU A 56 -3.47 11.87 -6.77
C GLU A 56 -2.54 12.46 -7.84
N TYR A 57 -1.29 12.76 -7.47
CA TYR A 57 -0.30 13.32 -8.40
C TYR A 57 0.01 12.40 -9.58
N VAL A 58 0.15 11.09 -9.32
CA VAL A 58 0.47 10.11 -10.37
C VAL A 58 -0.77 9.57 -11.08
N GLY A 59 -1.98 9.88 -10.59
CA GLY A 59 -3.24 9.47 -11.21
C GLY A 59 -3.76 8.12 -10.75
N ILE A 60 -3.26 7.57 -9.65
CA ILE A 60 -3.77 6.36 -9.00
C ILE A 60 -4.93 6.74 -8.08
N LYS A 61 -6.03 5.99 -8.12
CA LYS A 61 -7.15 6.16 -7.20
C LYS A 61 -6.77 5.61 -5.82
N SER A 62 -6.67 6.48 -4.81
CA SER A 62 -6.47 6.05 -3.43
C SER A 62 -7.81 5.99 -2.69
N ILE A 63 -8.09 4.87 -2.03
CA ILE A 63 -9.29 4.65 -1.24
C ILE A 63 -8.87 4.36 0.19
N THR A 64 -9.16 5.28 1.11
CA THR A 64 -8.78 5.15 2.52
C THR A 64 -9.92 4.57 3.33
N TYR A 65 -9.65 3.45 3.99
CA TYR A 65 -10.52 2.78 4.95
C TYR A 65 -10.04 3.13 6.37
N ALA A 66 -10.66 4.14 6.96
CA ALA A 66 -10.36 4.57 8.32
C ALA A 66 -11.26 3.81 9.31
N LEU A 67 -10.69 2.87 10.02
CA LEU A 67 -11.36 2.06 11.02
C LEU A 67 -11.15 2.65 12.42
N LYS A 68 -12.11 2.40 13.30
CA LYS A 68 -12.01 2.86 14.70
C LYS A 68 -10.96 2.07 15.48
N GLU A 69 -10.48 2.66 16.57
CA GLU A 69 -9.53 2.02 17.49
C GLU A 69 -10.05 0.66 18.02
N GLU A 70 -11.37 0.57 18.25
CA GLU A 70 -12.03 -0.60 18.82
C GLU A 70 -12.33 -1.70 17.78
N THR A 71 -11.96 -1.51 16.53
CA THR A 71 -12.17 -2.50 15.47
C THR A 71 -11.57 -3.85 15.88
N THR A 72 -12.36 -4.89 15.75
CA THR A 72 -11.93 -6.25 16.11
C THR A 72 -11.05 -6.86 15.02
N GLN A 73 -10.32 -7.92 15.40
CA GLN A 73 -9.51 -8.69 14.44
C GLN A 73 -10.37 -9.21 13.29
N ASP A 74 -11.53 -9.81 13.60
CA ASP A 74 -12.42 -10.38 12.61
C ASP A 74 -12.96 -9.34 11.63
N GLU A 75 -13.35 -8.16 12.12
CA GLU A 75 -13.81 -7.05 11.26
C GLU A 75 -12.72 -6.58 10.30
N LEU A 76 -11.48 -6.47 10.78
CA LEU A 76 -10.35 -6.09 9.95
C LEU A 76 -10.03 -7.15 8.90
N LEU A 77 -10.02 -8.43 9.28
CA LEU A 77 -9.78 -9.54 8.35
C LEU A 77 -10.89 -9.66 7.30
N GLU A 78 -12.16 -9.46 7.67
CA GLU A 78 -13.28 -9.42 6.72
C GLU A 78 -13.13 -8.28 5.70
N LEU A 79 -12.66 -7.11 6.13
CA LEU A 79 -12.37 -6.01 5.20
C LEU A 79 -11.26 -6.42 4.22
N ILE A 80 -10.17 -7.01 4.72
CA ILE A 80 -9.07 -7.47 3.86
C ILE A 80 -9.56 -8.51 2.85
N ASP A 81 -10.39 -9.46 3.26
CA ASP A 81 -10.97 -10.46 2.36
C ASP A 81 -11.81 -9.81 1.25
N LYS A 82 -12.61 -8.81 1.59
CA LYS A 82 -13.37 -8.04 0.59
C LYS A 82 -12.46 -7.32 -0.40
N LEU A 83 -11.37 -6.70 0.09
CA LEU A 83 -10.39 -6.00 -0.76
C LEU A 83 -9.60 -6.98 -1.63
N ASN A 84 -9.25 -8.17 -1.11
CA ASN A 84 -8.61 -9.22 -1.88
C ASN A 84 -9.50 -9.70 -3.04
N ALA A 85 -10.80 -9.84 -2.80
CA ALA A 85 -11.77 -10.29 -3.79
C ALA A 85 -12.16 -9.19 -4.82
N ASP A 86 -11.97 -7.94 -4.48
CA ASP A 86 -12.32 -6.80 -5.33
C ASP A 86 -11.34 -6.66 -6.50
N LYS A 87 -11.86 -6.83 -7.73
CA LYS A 87 -11.05 -6.76 -8.95
C LYS A 87 -10.64 -5.33 -9.32
N GLU A 88 -11.31 -4.32 -8.78
CA GLU A 88 -10.97 -2.92 -9.00
C GLU A 88 -9.85 -2.43 -8.08
N ILE A 89 -9.52 -3.20 -7.02
CA ILE A 89 -8.40 -2.90 -6.12
C ILE A 89 -7.16 -3.67 -6.57
N ASN A 90 -6.14 -2.95 -6.99
CA ASN A 90 -4.88 -3.52 -7.49
C ASN A 90 -3.83 -3.67 -6.39
N GLY A 91 -3.89 -2.84 -5.36
CA GLY A 91 -2.96 -2.88 -4.23
C GLY A 91 -3.68 -2.64 -2.90
N ILE A 92 -3.17 -3.28 -1.85
CA ILE A 92 -3.65 -3.13 -0.47
C ILE A 92 -2.45 -2.75 0.39
N LEU A 93 -2.64 -1.72 1.21
CA LEU A 93 -1.68 -1.25 2.19
C LEU A 93 -2.37 -1.12 3.54
N VAL A 94 -1.85 -1.83 4.54
CA VAL A 94 -2.29 -1.66 5.94
C VAL A 94 -1.26 -0.79 6.65
N GLN A 95 -1.70 0.39 7.09
CA GLN A 95 -0.81 1.33 7.77
C GLN A 95 -0.47 0.84 9.18
N LEU A 96 0.79 0.55 9.41
CA LEU A 96 1.33 0.18 10.71
C LEU A 96 1.76 1.44 11.51
N PRO A 97 1.81 1.36 12.84
CA PRO A 97 1.45 0.22 13.67
C PRO A 97 -0.07 0.06 13.84
N LEU A 98 -0.53 -1.17 14.09
CA LEU A 98 -1.90 -1.44 14.50
C LEU A 98 -2.08 -1.30 16.02
N PRO A 99 -3.32 -1.09 16.51
CA PRO A 99 -3.64 -1.19 17.93
C PRO A 99 -3.19 -2.53 18.52
N LYS A 100 -2.72 -2.53 19.78
CA LYS A 100 -2.09 -3.69 20.43
C LYS A 100 -2.96 -4.95 20.55
N HIS A 101 -4.27 -4.83 20.44
CA HIS A 101 -5.21 -5.95 20.49
C HIS A 101 -5.36 -6.68 19.15
N LEU A 102 -4.77 -6.15 18.08
CA LEU A 102 -4.77 -6.74 16.75
C LEU A 102 -3.46 -7.49 16.50
N ASP A 103 -3.55 -8.64 15.87
CA ASP A 103 -2.39 -9.43 15.42
C ASP A 103 -1.94 -8.94 14.04
N GLU A 104 -0.89 -8.12 14.01
CA GLU A 104 -0.31 -7.59 12.78
C GLU A 104 0.16 -8.69 11.83
N THR A 105 0.69 -9.79 12.37
CA THR A 105 1.21 -10.90 11.56
C THR A 105 0.08 -11.59 10.81
N GLU A 106 -1.04 -11.84 11.48
CA GLU A 106 -2.21 -12.43 10.85
C GLU A 106 -2.79 -11.49 9.78
N VAL A 107 -2.87 -10.19 10.07
CA VAL A 107 -3.35 -9.17 9.14
C VAL A 107 -2.50 -9.12 7.88
N LEU A 108 -1.17 -9.04 8.01
CA LEU A 108 -0.25 -8.99 6.86
C LEU A 108 -0.29 -10.28 6.05
N ASN A 109 -0.40 -11.43 6.69
CA ASN A 109 -0.54 -12.72 6.02
C ASN A 109 -1.89 -12.91 5.30
N ARG A 110 -2.92 -12.14 5.69
CA ARG A 110 -4.26 -12.21 5.06
C ARG A 110 -4.32 -11.46 3.74
N ILE A 111 -3.47 -10.47 3.51
CA ILE A 111 -3.40 -9.74 2.25
C ILE A 111 -2.97 -10.71 1.13
N ASP A 112 -3.66 -10.68 -0.01
CA ASP A 112 -3.17 -11.43 -1.18
C ASP A 112 -1.77 -10.94 -1.56
N SER A 113 -0.80 -11.85 -1.63
CA SER A 113 0.59 -11.52 -1.96
C SER A 113 0.75 -10.77 -3.30
N LYS A 114 -0.23 -10.89 -4.20
CA LYS A 114 -0.28 -10.15 -5.46
C LYS A 114 -0.78 -8.71 -5.32
N LYS A 115 -1.34 -8.37 -4.15
CA LYS A 115 -1.85 -7.03 -3.82
C LYS A 115 -1.07 -6.38 -2.67
N ASP A 116 -0.12 -7.10 -2.05
CA ASP A 116 0.74 -6.61 -0.97
C ASP A 116 1.80 -5.65 -1.52
N VAL A 117 1.45 -4.38 -1.59
CA VAL A 117 2.34 -3.35 -2.17
C VAL A 117 3.50 -2.93 -1.25
N ASP A 118 3.44 -3.29 0.03
CA ASP A 118 4.54 -3.07 0.98
C ASP A 118 5.60 -4.20 0.96
N GLY A 119 5.27 -5.35 0.33
CA GLY A 119 6.18 -6.50 0.22
C GLY A 119 6.44 -7.21 1.54
N PHE A 120 5.54 -7.13 2.51
CA PHE A 120 5.69 -7.73 3.85
C PHE A 120 5.12 -9.15 3.93
N HIS A 121 4.32 -9.56 2.97
CA HIS A 121 3.78 -10.92 2.93
C HIS A 121 4.93 -11.94 2.82
N PRO A 122 4.95 -13.03 3.60
CA PRO A 122 6.02 -14.03 3.58
C PRO A 122 6.36 -14.58 2.19
N MET A 123 5.36 -14.71 1.31
CA MET A 123 5.57 -15.11 -0.08
C MET A 123 6.46 -14.10 -0.83
N ASN A 124 6.21 -12.79 -0.68
CA ASN A 124 6.98 -11.75 -1.34
C ASN A 124 8.40 -11.67 -0.75
N VAL A 125 8.52 -11.77 0.58
CA VAL A 125 9.82 -11.83 1.25
C VAL A 125 10.62 -13.07 0.78
N GLY A 126 9.98 -14.24 0.70
CA GLY A 126 10.61 -15.46 0.22
C GLY A 126 11.10 -15.33 -1.22
N LYS A 127 10.27 -14.81 -2.12
CA LYS A 127 10.65 -14.55 -3.52
C LYS A 127 11.81 -13.58 -3.64
N MET A 128 11.78 -12.48 -2.88
CA MET A 128 12.89 -11.52 -2.84
C MET A 128 14.21 -12.21 -2.43
N MET A 129 14.18 -13.07 -1.41
CA MET A 129 15.37 -13.78 -0.92
C MET A 129 15.97 -14.75 -1.94
N ILE A 130 15.17 -15.36 -2.80
CA ILE A 130 15.62 -16.28 -3.85
C ILE A 130 15.83 -15.61 -5.21
N GLY A 131 15.62 -14.29 -5.29
CA GLY A 131 15.85 -13.51 -6.51
C GLY A 131 14.72 -13.63 -7.55
N GLU A 132 13.53 -14.03 -7.15
CA GLU A 132 12.34 -14.01 -8.01
C GLU A 132 11.69 -12.62 -8.04
N GLU A 133 11.01 -12.32 -9.16
CA GLU A 133 10.27 -11.07 -9.31
C GLU A 133 9.11 -11.01 -8.31
N THR A 134 9.06 -9.91 -7.56
CA THR A 134 8.05 -9.69 -6.52
C THR A 134 7.96 -8.22 -6.13
N PHE A 135 6.97 -7.85 -5.29
CA PHE A 135 6.96 -6.56 -4.63
C PHE A 135 8.10 -6.46 -3.63
N LEU A 136 8.85 -5.37 -3.71
CA LEU A 136 9.96 -5.08 -2.80
C LEU A 136 9.53 -4.01 -1.79
N PRO A 137 9.93 -4.13 -0.52
CA PRO A 137 9.75 -3.05 0.44
C PRO A 137 10.44 -1.77 -0.04
N CYS A 138 9.75 -0.63 0.10
CA CYS A 138 10.34 0.67 -0.25
C CYS A 138 11.42 1.13 0.74
N THR A 139 11.43 0.54 1.94
CA THR A 139 12.42 0.81 2.99
C THR A 139 13.34 -0.41 3.09
N PRO A 140 14.63 -0.25 2.84
CA PRO A 140 15.60 -1.34 2.99
C PRO A 140 15.81 -1.75 4.43
#